data_677069680433acd25bf5bfe34ec61c3e
#
_entry.id   677069680433acd25bf5bfe34ec61c3e
#
_cell.length_a   1.000
_cell.length_b   1.000
_cell.length_c   1.000
_cell.angle_alpha   90.00
_cell.angle_beta   90.00
_cell.angle_gamma   90.00
#
_symmetry.space_group_name_H-M   'P 1'
#
loop_
_entity.id
_entity.type
_entity.pdbx_description
1 polymer ?
#
loop_
_entity_poly.entity_id
_entity_poly.type
_entity_poly.pdbx_seq_one_letter_code
_entity_poly.pdbx_strand_id
1 'polypeptide(L)'
;MKKQQLAAILLISVLLFGCAGGTNDTETVSPEESARLESLACAEAQAQSEQLAEESRLAEEESRRIAEEEAAALLQKQLEEDRAMAERDFEENRYRTIHGNIELELTFMDSFNGHYLDETKWAYCPNWERDDCIWTEDAAYLEDGALILAVTGDGVPYHAGAIRTRGLFEQTYGYWEIRAKLPQAEGINAAFWLMCDGAGHAEVSGAADGVEIDIIESPHHDWSQVQHALHCDGYEEAHKTLNHPIDIPGIYDDAWHTFALEWTPEGYYFYIDGEETWKKTGKWACHVPCYAKLTAAVGGWAGTLDPSLTPVYGMQVDYIKVYLPVGGYDISEE
;
A
#
# COMPACT_ATOMS: atom_id res chain seq x y z
N MET A 1 5.18 2.45 42.85
CA MET A 1 4.70 3.67 43.53
C MET A 1 3.99 3.41 44.87
N LYS A 2 2.99 2.56 45.01
CA LYS A 2 2.29 2.34 46.29
C LYS A 2 3.11 1.73 47.44
N LYS A 3 4.16 0.95 47.17
CA LYS A 3 4.99 0.32 48.23
C LYS A 3 6.07 1.25 48.83
N GLN A 4 6.53 2.28 48.11
CA GLN A 4 7.52 3.23 48.63
C GLN A 4 6.90 4.34 49.47
N GLN A 5 5.66 4.77 49.16
CA GLN A 5 4.89 5.69 49.98
C GLN A 5 4.53 5.11 51.37
N LEU A 6 4.29 3.77 51.46
CA LEU A 6 4.06 3.13 52.74
C LEU A 6 5.32 3.09 53.63
N ALA A 7 6.53 3.02 53.05
CA ALA A 7 7.77 2.97 53.84
C ALA A 7 8.10 4.33 54.49
N ALA A 8 7.82 5.43 53.80
CA ALA A 8 8.06 6.79 54.34
C ALA A 8 7.09 7.13 55.47
N ILE A 9 5.84 6.72 55.41
CA ILE A 9 4.83 6.92 56.48
C ILE A 9 5.15 6.05 57.70
N LEU A 10 5.75 4.86 57.51
CA LEU A 10 6.13 4.00 58.64
C LEU A 10 7.32 4.55 59.44
N LEU A 11 8.29 5.22 58.79
CA LEU A 11 9.45 5.81 59.47
C LEU A 11 9.06 7.00 60.36
N ILE A 12 8.10 7.82 59.96
CA ILE A 12 7.60 8.95 60.78
C ILE A 12 6.80 8.46 62.01
N SER A 13 6.11 7.34 61.89
CA SER A 13 5.35 6.74 62.99
C SER A 13 6.24 6.07 64.05
N VAL A 14 7.44 5.60 63.70
CA VAL A 14 8.38 4.94 64.63
C VAL A 14 9.13 5.97 65.48
N LEU A 15 9.34 7.20 65.00
CA LEU A 15 9.96 8.28 65.76
C LEU A 15 9.07 8.95 66.79
N LEU A 16 7.74 8.78 66.69
CA LEU A 16 6.78 9.38 67.62
C LEU A 16 6.31 8.44 68.76
N PHE A 17 6.63 7.13 68.73
CA PHE A 17 6.20 6.13 69.72
C PHE A 17 7.33 5.47 70.52
N GLY A 18 8.59 5.92 70.39
CA GLY A 18 9.77 5.29 70.93
C GLY A 18 10.32 5.87 72.22
N CYS A 19 9.56 6.53 73.10
CA CYS A 19 10.06 6.99 74.40
C CYS A 19 8.98 6.86 75.47
N ALA A 20 8.79 5.65 75.97
CA ALA A 20 8.20 5.46 77.29
C ALA A 20 9.05 4.52 78.10
N GLY A 21 9.94 5.06 78.90
CA GLY A 21 10.65 4.33 79.96
C GLY A 21 12.08 4.81 80.23
N GLY A 22 12.29 5.77 81.18
CA GLY A 22 13.60 6.02 81.82
C GLY A 22 14.03 7.46 81.85
N THR A 23 13.70 8.15 82.94
CA THR A 23 14.39 9.26 83.70
C THR A 23 15.21 10.34 82.95
N ASN A 24 14.68 11.55 83.02
CA ASN A 24 15.30 12.87 83.15
C ASN A 24 16.03 13.48 81.95
N ASP A 25 15.52 14.70 81.66
CA ASP A 25 15.92 15.75 80.75
C ASP A 25 15.38 15.61 79.34
N THR A 26 14.05 15.71 79.22
CA THR A 26 13.39 16.07 77.95
C THR A 26 13.38 17.62 77.83
N GLU A 27 14.32 18.15 77.00
CA GLU A 27 14.04 19.45 76.36
C GLU A 27 12.75 19.32 75.60
N THR A 28 11.69 19.88 76.14
CA THR A 28 10.38 19.93 75.46
C THR A 28 10.52 20.89 74.29
N VAL A 29 10.63 20.32 73.08
CA VAL A 29 10.58 21.11 71.83
C VAL A 29 9.28 21.95 71.86
N SER A 30 9.43 23.26 71.66
CA SER A 30 8.26 24.14 71.67
C SER A 30 7.29 23.78 70.54
N PRO A 31 5.99 23.99 70.68
CA PRO A 31 5.03 23.73 69.58
C PRO A 31 5.39 24.43 68.26
N GLU A 32 6.01 25.59 68.32
CA GLU A 32 6.48 26.33 67.14
C GLU A 32 7.70 25.62 66.45
N GLU A 33 8.59 25.06 67.22
CA GLU A 33 9.77 24.35 66.76
C GLU A 33 9.39 22.97 66.16
N SER A 34 8.41 22.29 66.77
CA SER A 34 7.83 21.06 66.21
C SER A 34 7.15 21.33 64.87
N ALA A 35 6.33 22.34 64.74
CA ALA A 35 5.67 22.75 63.51
C ALA A 35 6.68 23.14 62.39
N ARG A 36 7.82 23.76 62.79
CA ARG A 36 8.90 24.10 61.87
C ARG A 36 9.62 22.87 61.35
N LEU A 37 9.90 21.88 62.20
CA LEU A 37 10.53 20.61 61.81
C LEU A 37 9.62 19.79 60.90
N GLU A 38 8.31 19.72 61.18
CA GLU A 38 7.31 19.09 60.30
C GLU A 38 7.23 19.76 58.93
N SER A 39 7.26 21.09 58.89
CA SER A 39 7.25 21.86 57.64
C SER A 39 8.53 21.61 56.81
N LEU A 40 9.71 21.53 57.45
CA LEU A 40 10.97 21.20 56.78
C LEU A 40 10.98 19.75 56.25
N ALA A 41 10.51 18.78 57.01
CA ALA A 41 10.40 17.38 56.59
C ALA A 41 9.40 17.20 55.43
N CYS A 42 8.31 17.96 55.43
CA CYS A 42 7.37 17.96 54.33
C CYS A 42 7.98 18.55 53.07
N ALA A 43 8.72 19.67 53.17
CA ALA A 43 9.41 20.28 52.02
C ALA A 43 10.51 19.37 51.46
N GLU A 44 11.29 18.69 52.30
CA GLU A 44 12.28 17.71 51.86
C GLU A 44 11.65 16.51 51.17
N ALA A 45 10.55 15.98 51.71
CA ALA A 45 9.83 14.87 51.10
C ALA A 45 9.22 15.26 49.73
N GLN A 46 8.74 16.52 49.61
CA GLN A 46 8.23 17.04 48.36
C GLN A 46 9.35 17.20 47.32
N ALA A 47 10.49 17.79 47.70
CA ALA A 47 11.66 17.93 46.84
C ALA A 47 12.19 16.54 46.33
N GLN A 48 12.24 15.53 47.21
CA GLN A 48 12.62 14.17 46.83
C GLN A 48 11.61 13.57 45.87
N SER A 49 10.30 13.78 46.06
CA SER A 49 9.25 13.32 45.18
C SER A 49 9.36 13.95 43.79
N GLU A 50 9.64 15.25 43.72
CA GLU A 50 9.84 15.99 42.48
C GLU A 50 11.12 15.51 41.75
N GLN A 51 12.18 15.27 42.47
CA GLN A 51 13.44 14.72 41.88
C GLN A 51 13.20 13.30 41.29
N LEU A 52 12.54 12.41 42.03
CA LEU A 52 12.23 11.06 41.55
C LEU A 52 11.29 11.09 40.34
N ALA A 53 10.34 12.03 40.30
CA ALA A 53 9.48 12.20 39.16
C ALA A 53 10.23 12.68 37.91
N GLU A 54 11.18 13.60 38.09
CA GLU A 54 12.02 14.12 37.03
C GLU A 54 12.98 13.02 36.51
N GLU A 55 13.63 12.26 37.41
CA GLU A 55 14.46 11.11 37.03
C GLU A 55 13.68 10.06 36.25
N SER A 56 12.43 9.77 36.66
CA SER A 56 11.55 8.83 35.93
C SER A 56 11.19 9.37 34.54
N ARG A 57 10.89 10.66 34.42
CA ARG A 57 10.58 11.31 33.14
C ARG A 57 11.76 11.24 32.17
N LEU A 58 12.97 11.56 32.66
CA LEU A 58 14.20 11.49 31.87
C LEU A 58 14.52 10.04 31.42
N ALA A 59 14.30 9.07 32.30
CA ALA A 59 14.48 7.65 31.95
C ALA A 59 13.46 7.16 30.90
N GLU A 60 12.20 7.63 31.00
CA GLU A 60 11.18 7.32 29.98
C GLU A 60 11.51 7.98 28.63
N GLU A 61 11.98 9.22 28.63
CA GLU A 61 12.39 9.95 27.44
C GLU A 61 13.59 9.29 26.74
N GLU A 62 14.60 8.89 27.53
CA GLU A 62 15.77 8.15 27.03
C GLU A 62 15.38 6.79 26.44
N SER A 63 14.50 6.04 27.12
CA SER A 63 13.99 4.75 26.62
C SER A 63 13.24 4.91 25.31
N ARG A 64 12.45 5.96 25.17
CA ARG A 64 11.74 6.28 23.92
C ARG A 64 12.72 6.62 22.80
N ARG A 65 13.73 7.43 23.08
CA ARG A 65 14.76 7.80 22.09
C ARG A 65 15.51 6.59 21.59
N ILE A 66 15.91 5.68 22.49
CA ILE A 66 16.58 4.43 22.10
C ILE A 66 15.66 3.57 21.22
N ALA A 67 14.39 3.43 21.58
CA ALA A 67 13.43 2.67 20.78
C ALA A 67 13.20 3.29 19.38
N GLU A 68 13.16 4.62 19.29
CA GLU A 68 13.07 5.34 18.01
C GLU A 68 14.34 5.13 17.14
N GLU A 69 15.54 5.18 17.75
CA GLU A 69 16.81 4.92 17.05
C GLU A 69 16.90 3.46 16.57
N GLU A 70 16.49 2.48 17.38
CA GLU A 70 16.46 1.06 16.99
C GLU A 70 15.45 0.81 15.87
N ALA A 71 14.25 1.42 15.93
CA ALA A 71 13.25 1.30 14.89
C ALA A 71 13.72 1.91 13.56
N ALA A 72 14.38 3.07 13.60
CA ALA A 72 14.95 3.71 12.41
C ALA A 72 16.07 2.87 11.78
N ALA A 73 16.95 2.26 12.59
CA ALA A 73 18.00 1.39 12.11
C ALA A 73 17.45 0.11 11.48
N LEU A 74 16.39 -0.47 12.07
CA LEU A 74 15.71 -1.64 11.50
C LEU A 74 15.06 -1.32 10.16
N LEU A 75 14.35 -0.19 10.08
CA LEU A 75 13.73 0.28 8.83
C LEU A 75 14.77 0.46 7.72
N GLN A 76 15.88 1.13 8.03
CA GLN A 76 16.94 1.34 7.04
C GLN A 76 17.51 0.01 6.54
N LYS A 77 17.75 -0.96 7.44
CA LYS A 77 18.22 -2.30 7.06
C LYS A 77 17.23 -3.01 6.14
N GLN A 78 15.93 -2.94 6.44
CA GLN A 78 14.88 -3.54 5.61
C GLN A 78 14.83 -2.91 4.21
N LEU A 79 14.93 -1.58 4.12
CA LEU A 79 14.99 -0.89 2.82
C LEU A 79 16.23 -1.24 1.99
N GLU A 80 17.38 -1.47 2.63
CA GLU A 80 18.59 -1.94 1.94
C GLU A 80 18.43 -3.38 1.44
N GLU A 81 17.81 -4.26 2.23
CA GLU A 81 17.47 -5.64 1.84
C GLU A 81 16.47 -5.67 0.67
N ASP A 82 15.42 -4.85 0.72
CA ASP A 82 14.41 -4.73 -0.35
C ASP A 82 15.05 -4.25 -1.66
N ARG A 83 15.92 -3.24 -1.61
CA ARG A 83 16.64 -2.74 -2.79
C ARG A 83 17.53 -3.83 -3.40
N ALA A 84 18.31 -4.55 -2.57
CA ALA A 84 19.19 -5.59 -3.07
C ALA A 84 18.40 -6.78 -3.66
N MET A 85 17.20 -7.05 -3.16
CA MET A 85 16.29 -8.05 -3.71
C MET A 85 15.73 -7.59 -5.06
N ALA A 86 15.23 -6.38 -5.16
CA ALA A 86 14.70 -5.81 -6.39
C ALA A 86 15.74 -5.77 -7.52
N GLU A 87 17.01 -5.43 -7.20
CA GLU A 87 18.11 -5.45 -8.17
C GLU A 87 18.38 -6.87 -8.70
N ARG A 88 18.36 -7.90 -7.84
CA ARG A 88 18.53 -9.30 -8.27
C ARG A 88 17.37 -9.76 -9.13
N ASP A 89 16.14 -9.50 -8.71
CA ASP A 89 14.93 -9.87 -9.45
C ASP A 89 14.93 -9.24 -10.84
N PHE A 90 15.37 -7.98 -10.95
CA PHE A 90 15.50 -7.29 -12.23
C PHE A 90 16.53 -7.97 -13.14
N GLU A 91 17.72 -8.27 -12.65
CA GLU A 91 18.77 -8.93 -13.45
C GLU A 91 18.40 -10.37 -13.86
N GLU A 92 17.72 -11.12 -12.99
CA GLU A 92 17.25 -12.48 -13.31
C GLU A 92 16.16 -12.49 -14.39
N ASN A 93 15.39 -11.42 -14.52
CA ASN A 93 14.30 -11.29 -15.49
C ASN A 93 14.64 -10.37 -16.66
N ARG A 94 15.91 -9.96 -16.79
CA ARG A 94 16.35 -8.92 -17.74
C ARG A 94 15.97 -9.20 -19.18
N TYR A 95 16.00 -10.45 -19.60
CA TYR A 95 15.66 -10.84 -20.98
C TYR A 95 14.57 -11.90 -21.01
N ARG A 96 13.68 -11.79 -21.98
CA ARG A 96 12.62 -12.74 -22.25
C ARG A 96 12.44 -12.91 -23.76
N THR A 97 12.13 -14.10 -24.22
CA THR A 97 11.74 -14.36 -25.62
C THR A 97 10.25 -14.64 -25.70
N ILE A 98 9.55 -13.93 -26.58
CA ILE A 98 8.14 -14.20 -26.89
C ILE A 98 8.00 -14.63 -28.35
N HIS A 99 6.91 -15.31 -28.69
CA HIS A 99 6.61 -15.81 -30.04
C HIS A 99 7.77 -16.59 -30.70
N GLY A 100 8.66 -17.16 -29.88
CA GLY A 100 9.79 -17.99 -30.29
C GLY A 100 10.99 -17.26 -30.92
N ASN A 101 10.92 -15.94 -31.14
CA ASN A 101 11.97 -15.20 -31.85
C ASN A 101 12.10 -13.71 -31.48
N ILE A 102 11.19 -13.13 -30.70
CA ILE A 102 11.28 -11.73 -30.30
C ILE A 102 11.96 -11.68 -28.94
N GLU A 103 13.17 -11.16 -28.89
CA GLU A 103 13.90 -10.92 -27.64
C GLU A 103 13.46 -9.60 -27.04
N LEU A 104 13.07 -9.62 -25.78
CA LEU A 104 12.63 -8.47 -25.00
C LEU A 104 13.63 -8.17 -23.89
N GLU A 105 13.88 -6.90 -23.63
CA GLU A 105 14.64 -6.42 -22.48
C GLU A 105 13.72 -5.75 -21.47
N LEU A 106 13.90 -6.10 -20.19
CA LEU A 106 13.12 -5.58 -19.05
C LEU A 106 13.40 -4.07 -18.87
N THR A 107 12.34 -3.30 -18.75
CA THR A 107 12.40 -1.84 -18.51
C THR A 107 11.83 -1.45 -17.15
N PHE A 108 10.90 -2.26 -16.61
CA PHE A 108 10.32 -2.05 -15.29
C PHE A 108 9.90 -3.39 -14.70
N MET A 109 10.08 -3.52 -13.39
CA MET A 109 9.62 -4.69 -12.65
C MET A 109 9.39 -4.33 -11.18
N ASP A 110 8.38 -4.97 -10.60
CA ASP A 110 8.24 -5.15 -9.17
C ASP A 110 7.74 -6.56 -8.86
N SER A 111 8.42 -7.26 -7.97
CA SER A 111 8.06 -8.61 -7.50
C SER A 111 7.28 -8.57 -6.20
N PHE A 112 7.06 -7.39 -5.63
CA PHE A 112 6.35 -7.15 -4.37
C PHE A 112 6.85 -7.99 -3.17
N ASN A 113 8.08 -8.51 -3.27
CA ASN A 113 8.71 -9.33 -2.23
C ASN A 113 9.31 -8.51 -1.09
N GLY A 114 9.26 -7.17 -1.16
CA GLY A 114 9.79 -6.26 -0.15
C GLY A 114 8.96 -6.21 1.13
N HIS A 115 9.47 -5.47 2.12
CA HIS A 115 8.76 -5.19 3.35
C HIS A 115 7.77 -4.03 3.20
N TYR A 116 8.04 -3.14 2.24
CA TYR A 116 7.25 -1.93 1.98
C TYR A 116 7.06 -1.72 0.48
N LEU A 117 5.98 -1.04 0.12
CA LEU A 117 5.77 -0.60 -1.26
C LEU A 117 6.90 0.35 -1.66
N ASP A 118 7.53 0.10 -2.80
CA ASP A 118 8.63 0.92 -3.32
C ASP A 118 8.07 2.25 -3.89
N GLU A 119 8.10 3.31 -3.09
CA GLU A 119 7.60 4.63 -3.48
C GLU A 119 8.42 5.30 -4.59
N THR A 120 9.56 4.74 -4.98
CA THR A 120 10.30 5.18 -6.18
C THR A 120 9.68 4.63 -7.47
N LYS A 121 8.84 3.60 -7.36
CA LYS A 121 8.11 2.96 -8.47
C LYS A 121 6.61 3.26 -8.44
N TRP A 122 6.04 3.39 -7.23
CA TRP A 122 4.60 3.46 -7.00
C TRP A 122 4.19 4.68 -6.20
N ALA A 123 3.06 5.24 -6.57
CA ALA A 123 2.31 6.17 -5.75
C ALA A 123 0.93 5.58 -5.45
N TYR A 124 0.44 5.79 -4.23
CA TYR A 124 -0.95 5.54 -3.92
C TYR A 124 -1.86 6.42 -4.78
N CYS A 125 -2.99 5.90 -5.20
CA CYS A 125 -3.99 6.75 -5.81
C CYS A 125 -4.54 7.72 -4.75
N PRO A 126 -4.81 8.99 -5.11
CA PRO A 126 -5.39 9.92 -4.14
C PRO A 126 -6.75 9.42 -3.67
N ASN A 127 -7.16 9.84 -2.48
CA ASN A 127 -8.48 9.57 -1.92
C ASN A 127 -9.56 10.02 -2.91
N TRP A 128 -10.04 9.10 -3.68
CA TRP A 128 -10.99 9.33 -4.76
C TRP A 128 -12.19 8.43 -4.57
N GLU A 129 -13.36 9.02 -4.51
CA GLU A 129 -14.61 8.27 -4.51
C GLU A 129 -14.79 7.60 -5.88
N ARG A 130 -15.01 6.30 -5.86
CA ARG A 130 -15.27 5.49 -7.05
C ARG A 130 -16.39 4.50 -6.76
N ASP A 131 -17.55 4.75 -7.34
CA ASP A 131 -18.74 3.96 -7.08
C ASP A 131 -19.04 3.85 -5.57
N ASP A 132 -19.00 2.66 -4.99
CA ASP A 132 -19.30 2.42 -3.58
C ASP A 132 -18.06 2.45 -2.68
N CYS A 133 -16.87 2.89 -3.18
CA CYS A 133 -15.65 2.92 -2.38
C CYS A 133 -14.86 4.23 -2.47
N ILE A 134 -13.92 4.37 -1.54
CA ILE A 134 -12.86 5.40 -1.55
C ILE A 134 -11.52 4.66 -1.60
N TRP A 135 -10.62 5.05 -2.50
CA TRP A 135 -9.26 4.53 -2.50
C TRP A 135 -8.45 5.12 -1.35
N THR A 136 -7.84 4.25 -0.54
CA THR A 136 -7.06 4.62 0.64
C THR A 136 -5.72 3.89 0.67
N GLU A 137 -4.71 4.52 1.26
CA GLU A 137 -3.34 3.97 1.33
C GLU A 137 -3.28 2.69 2.15
N ASP A 138 -4.01 2.64 3.27
CA ASP A 138 -4.05 1.50 4.19
C ASP A 138 -4.70 0.24 3.59
N ALA A 139 -5.41 0.38 2.46
CA ALA A 139 -5.98 -0.74 1.72
C ALA A 139 -5.05 -1.32 0.63
N ALA A 140 -3.83 -0.75 0.44
CA ALA A 140 -2.82 -1.28 -0.48
C ALA A 140 -1.50 -1.50 0.26
N TYR A 141 -1.09 -2.78 0.42
CA TYR A 141 0.07 -3.16 1.22
C TYR A 141 0.73 -4.45 0.70
N LEU A 142 1.92 -4.78 1.21
CA LEU A 142 2.62 -6.02 0.87
C LEU A 142 2.39 -7.06 1.97
N GLU A 143 2.07 -8.29 1.55
CA GLU A 143 1.89 -9.44 2.45
C GLU A 143 2.29 -10.72 1.71
N ASP A 144 3.07 -11.58 2.38
CA ASP A 144 3.49 -12.88 1.89
C ASP A 144 4.10 -12.87 0.45
N GLY A 145 4.86 -11.80 0.13
CA GLY A 145 5.50 -11.65 -1.17
C GLY A 145 4.55 -11.25 -2.30
N ALA A 146 3.46 -10.59 -1.99
CA ALA A 146 2.52 -10.07 -2.96
C ALA A 146 2.00 -8.67 -2.56
N LEU A 147 1.62 -7.88 -3.56
CA LEU A 147 0.80 -6.70 -3.34
C LEU A 147 -0.63 -7.13 -3.07
N ILE A 148 -1.18 -6.65 -1.97
CA ILE A 148 -2.59 -6.80 -1.63
C ILE A 148 -3.32 -5.49 -1.89
N LEU A 149 -4.32 -5.53 -2.74
CA LEU A 149 -5.33 -4.49 -2.88
C LEU A 149 -6.57 -4.97 -2.14
N ALA A 150 -6.68 -4.61 -0.87
CA ALA A 150 -7.77 -5.05 -0.01
C ALA A 150 -9.03 -4.20 -0.22
N VAL A 151 -10.17 -4.78 0.18
CA VAL A 151 -11.42 -4.05 0.40
C VAL A 151 -11.80 -4.22 1.86
N THR A 152 -12.01 -3.10 2.54
CA THR A 152 -12.32 -3.05 3.97
C THR A 152 -13.52 -2.14 4.24
N GLY A 153 -14.04 -2.18 5.49
CA GLY A 153 -15.22 -1.42 5.89
C GLY A 153 -16.44 -2.32 6.09
N ASP A 154 -17.51 -1.77 6.61
CA ASP A 154 -18.75 -2.46 6.97
C ASP A 154 -19.96 -1.98 6.14
N GLY A 155 -19.69 -1.27 5.05
CA GLY A 155 -20.68 -0.70 4.14
C GLY A 155 -20.15 0.48 3.32
N VAL A 156 -21.02 1.08 2.54
CA VAL A 156 -20.69 2.20 1.64
C VAL A 156 -20.43 3.49 2.44
N PRO A 157 -19.33 4.24 2.18
CA PRO A 157 -18.26 3.84 1.26
C PRO A 157 -17.34 2.79 1.87
N TYR A 158 -16.96 1.78 1.08
CA TYR A 158 -15.86 0.88 1.41
C TYR A 158 -14.52 1.59 1.23
N HIS A 159 -13.45 1.04 1.85
CA HIS A 159 -12.07 1.45 1.55
C HIS A 159 -11.45 0.39 0.65
N ALA A 160 -10.81 0.81 -0.44
CA ALA A 160 -10.23 -0.09 -1.42
C ALA A 160 -8.80 0.32 -1.81
N GLY A 161 -7.96 -0.67 -2.15
CA GLY A 161 -6.57 -0.45 -2.52
C GLY A 161 -6.42 -0.02 -3.98
N ALA A 162 -5.55 0.97 -4.23
CA ALA A 162 -5.19 1.41 -5.58
C ALA A 162 -3.81 2.07 -5.62
N ILE A 163 -2.96 1.61 -6.54
CA ILE A 163 -1.63 2.18 -6.78
C ILE A 163 -1.40 2.47 -8.25
N ARG A 164 -0.44 3.31 -8.55
CA ARG A 164 -0.09 3.74 -9.91
C ARG A 164 1.38 4.11 -10.06
N THR A 165 1.89 4.05 -11.29
CA THR A 165 3.26 4.48 -11.63
C THR A 165 3.32 5.91 -12.19
N ARG A 166 2.24 6.68 -12.19
CA ARG A 166 2.16 8.02 -12.79
C ARG A 166 3.24 8.96 -12.26
N GLY A 167 4.04 9.53 -13.18
CA GLY A 167 5.15 10.42 -12.85
C GLY A 167 6.40 9.73 -12.30
N LEU A 168 6.39 8.39 -12.17
CA LEU A 168 7.50 7.56 -11.72
C LEU A 168 8.00 6.63 -12.82
N PHE A 169 7.08 5.95 -13.52
CA PHE A 169 7.37 5.14 -14.69
C PHE A 169 6.22 5.24 -15.70
N GLU A 170 6.58 5.61 -16.93
CA GLU A 170 5.66 5.70 -18.06
C GLU A 170 6.40 5.18 -19.30
N GLN A 171 5.70 4.42 -20.14
CA GLN A 171 6.29 3.85 -21.36
C GLN A 171 5.27 3.79 -22.48
N THR A 172 5.75 4.04 -23.71
CA THR A 172 4.99 3.77 -24.93
C THR A 172 5.39 2.41 -25.46
N TYR A 173 4.38 1.60 -25.81
CA TYR A 173 4.57 0.24 -26.33
C TYR A 173 5.19 -0.73 -25.31
N GLY A 174 5.44 -1.96 -25.77
CA GLY A 174 6.09 -3.02 -25.02
C GLY A 174 5.18 -4.14 -24.61
N TYR A 175 5.75 -5.08 -23.89
CA TYR A 175 5.04 -6.22 -23.31
C TYR A 175 4.87 -5.97 -21.82
N TRP A 176 3.63 -5.82 -21.39
CA TRP A 176 3.21 -5.54 -20.02
C TRP A 176 2.54 -6.78 -19.44
N GLU A 177 2.97 -7.26 -18.31
CA GLU A 177 2.43 -8.47 -17.70
C GLU A 177 2.34 -8.33 -16.18
N ILE A 178 1.22 -8.76 -15.61
CA ILE A 178 1.10 -9.07 -14.20
C ILE A 178 0.81 -10.55 -14.00
N ARG A 179 1.15 -11.06 -12.82
CA ARG A 179 0.64 -12.32 -12.30
C ARG A 179 -0.21 -12.03 -11.08
N ALA A 180 -1.49 -12.37 -11.13
CA ALA A 180 -2.44 -11.95 -10.11
C ALA A 180 -3.49 -13.03 -9.82
N LYS A 181 -4.13 -12.89 -8.65
CA LYS A 181 -5.38 -13.57 -8.30
C LYS A 181 -6.49 -12.55 -8.27
N LEU A 182 -7.59 -12.87 -8.92
CA LEU A 182 -8.80 -12.06 -8.93
C LEU A 182 -9.62 -12.27 -7.65
N PRO A 183 -10.50 -11.33 -7.27
CA PRO A 183 -11.24 -11.39 -6.02
C PRO A 183 -12.23 -12.56 -5.99
N GLN A 184 -12.42 -13.14 -4.82
CA GLN A 184 -13.36 -14.24 -4.55
C GLN A 184 -14.74 -13.73 -4.07
N ALA A 185 -15.06 -12.46 -4.31
CA ALA A 185 -16.30 -11.83 -3.87
C ALA A 185 -16.94 -11.03 -5.00
N GLU A 186 -18.26 -11.14 -5.17
CA GLU A 186 -19.04 -10.25 -6.05
C GLU A 186 -18.96 -8.80 -5.58
N GLY A 187 -19.21 -7.86 -6.48
CA GLY A 187 -19.23 -6.43 -6.18
C GLY A 187 -17.85 -5.77 -6.15
N ILE A 188 -16.79 -6.50 -6.56
CA ILE A 188 -15.44 -5.95 -6.66
C ILE A 188 -14.98 -6.02 -8.12
N ASN A 189 -14.56 -4.88 -8.68
CA ASN A 189 -13.84 -4.80 -9.94
C ASN A 189 -12.34 -4.66 -9.66
N ALA A 190 -11.58 -5.74 -9.81
CA ALA A 190 -10.13 -5.70 -9.82
C ALA A 190 -9.65 -5.40 -11.24
N ALA A 191 -8.70 -4.47 -11.37
CA ALA A 191 -8.22 -4.06 -12.69
C ALA A 191 -6.71 -3.84 -12.73
N PHE A 192 -6.10 -4.31 -13.83
CA PHE A 192 -4.79 -3.90 -14.31
C PHE A 192 -4.97 -3.13 -15.61
N TRP A 193 -4.62 -1.89 -15.63
CA TRP A 193 -4.86 -0.98 -16.71
C TRP A 193 -3.77 0.06 -16.90
N LEU A 194 -3.67 0.58 -18.11
CA LEU A 194 -2.74 1.64 -18.47
C LEU A 194 -3.53 2.92 -18.77
N MET A 195 -3.00 4.04 -18.34
CA MET A 195 -3.61 5.35 -18.53
C MET A 195 -2.55 6.35 -18.98
N CYS A 196 -2.89 7.20 -19.93
CA CYS A 196 -2.13 8.38 -20.26
C CYS A 196 -2.93 9.66 -19.97
N ASP A 197 -2.24 10.76 -19.77
CA ASP A 197 -2.90 12.03 -19.42
C ASP A 197 -3.86 12.53 -20.52
N GLY A 198 -3.60 12.17 -21.78
CA GLY A 198 -4.44 12.53 -22.92
C GLY A 198 -5.78 11.79 -23.01
N ALA A 199 -5.93 10.62 -22.37
CA ALA A 199 -7.14 9.79 -22.46
C ALA A 199 -8.40 10.50 -21.95
N GLY A 200 -8.24 11.37 -20.95
CA GLY A 200 -9.32 12.17 -20.37
C GLY A 200 -9.72 13.41 -21.17
N HIS A 201 -9.06 13.72 -22.27
CA HIS A 201 -9.35 14.90 -23.07
C HIS A 201 -10.39 14.61 -24.14
N ALA A 202 -11.45 15.42 -24.17
CA ALA A 202 -12.55 15.32 -25.15
C ALA A 202 -12.21 15.91 -26.53
N GLU A 203 -10.95 16.29 -26.76
CA GLU A 203 -10.50 16.84 -28.04
C GLU A 203 -10.11 15.71 -29.00
N VAL A 204 -10.85 15.59 -29.94
CA VAL A 204 -11.11 14.68 -31.03
C VAL A 204 -9.88 14.31 -31.88
N SER A 205 -8.94 13.59 -31.33
CA SER A 205 -7.87 12.99 -32.13
C SER A 205 -7.96 11.45 -32.21
N GLY A 206 -8.89 10.87 -31.47
CA GLY A 206 -9.01 9.41 -31.31
C GLY A 206 -7.96 8.90 -30.32
N ALA A 207 -7.63 7.61 -30.40
CA ALA A 207 -6.73 6.97 -29.46
C ALA A 207 -5.25 7.33 -29.62
N ALA A 208 -4.84 7.97 -30.71
CA ALA A 208 -3.44 8.21 -31.04
C ALA A 208 -2.70 9.08 -30.02
N ASP A 209 -3.38 10.07 -29.44
CA ASP A 209 -2.84 11.02 -28.47
C ASP A 209 -3.26 10.75 -27.03
N GLY A 210 -4.03 9.67 -26.81
CA GLY A 210 -4.40 9.28 -25.47
C GLY A 210 -5.44 8.17 -25.42
N VAL A 211 -5.19 7.19 -24.56
CA VAL A 211 -6.03 6.01 -24.36
C VAL A 211 -6.00 5.56 -22.91
N GLU A 212 -7.08 4.96 -22.44
CA GLU A 212 -7.11 4.04 -21.32
C GLU A 212 -7.16 2.62 -21.89
N ILE A 213 -6.27 1.75 -21.41
CA ILE A 213 -6.16 0.37 -21.88
C ILE A 213 -6.39 -0.54 -20.67
N ASP A 214 -7.56 -1.14 -20.60
CA ASP A 214 -7.89 -2.08 -19.53
C ASP A 214 -7.42 -3.47 -19.95
N ILE A 215 -6.25 -3.86 -19.42
CA ILE A 215 -5.64 -5.17 -19.71
C ILE A 215 -6.49 -6.28 -19.10
N ILE A 216 -7.04 -6.04 -17.92
CA ILE A 216 -8.03 -6.89 -17.30
C ILE A 216 -8.92 -6.09 -16.37
N GLU A 217 -10.21 -6.38 -16.41
CA GLU A 217 -11.22 -5.99 -15.45
C GLU A 217 -12.05 -7.21 -15.04
N SER A 218 -12.44 -7.29 -13.76
CA SER A 218 -13.12 -8.45 -13.18
C SER A 218 -14.53 -8.13 -12.67
N PRO A 219 -15.55 -8.04 -13.55
CA PRO A 219 -16.90 -7.61 -13.17
C PRO A 219 -17.72 -8.63 -12.40
N HIS A 220 -17.30 -9.88 -12.28
CA HIS A 220 -18.01 -10.96 -11.58
C HIS A 220 -19.44 -11.27 -12.02
N HIS A 221 -19.75 -11.16 -13.30
CA HIS A 221 -21.13 -11.40 -13.74
C HIS A 221 -21.56 -12.87 -13.63
N ASP A 222 -20.62 -13.84 -13.76
CA ASP A 222 -20.94 -15.27 -13.71
C ASP A 222 -19.75 -16.17 -13.25
N TRP A 223 -18.76 -15.61 -12.54
CA TRP A 223 -17.57 -16.32 -12.05
C TRP A 223 -16.66 -16.88 -13.14
N SER A 224 -16.88 -16.54 -14.38
CA SER A 224 -16.01 -16.87 -15.51
C SER A 224 -15.68 -15.65 -16.37
N GLN A 225 -16.50 -14.60 -16.30
CA GLN A 225 -16.38 -13.44 -17.16
C GLN A 225 -15.37 -12.42 -16.63
N VAL A 226 -14.45 -12.06 -17.51
CA VAL A 226 -13.52 -10.93 -17.38
C VAL A 226 -13.63 -10.07 -18.65
N GLN A 227 -13.01 -8.89 -18.63
CA GLN A 227 -13.13 -7.98 -19.77
C GLN A 227 -11.79 -7.31 -20.07
N HIS A 228 -11.52 -7.13 -21.38
CA HIS A 228 -10.59 -6.13 -21.88
C HIS A 228 -11.37 -4.92 -22.38
N ALA A 229 -10.83 -3.70 -22.21
CA ALA A 229 -11.44 -2.51 -22.75
C ALA A 229 -10.42 -1.49 -23.27
N LEU A 230 -10.90 -0.59 -24.14
CA LEU A 230 -10.17 0.59 -24.60
C LEU A 230 -11.10 1.80 -24.53
N HIS A 231 -10.61 2.92 -23.97
CA HIS A 231 -11.36 4.17 -23.87
C HIS A 231 -10.50 5.33 -24.37
N CYS A 232 -11.10 6.24 -25.15
CA CYS A 232 -10.44 7.47 -25.61
C CYS A 232 -11.43 8.62 -25.79
N ASP A 233 -10.91 9.82 -26.06
CA ASP A 233 -11.66 11.05 -26.24
C ASP A 233 -12.48 11.46 -25.02
N GLY A 234 -11.91 11.31 -23.83
CA GLY A 234 -12.53 11.68 -22.55
C GLY A 234 -13.58 10.69 -22.07
N TYR A 235 -14.43 11.12 -21.12
CA TYR A 235 -15.48 10.30 -20.50
C TYR A 235 -16.87 10.94 -20.60
N GLU A 236 -16.99 11.97 -21.41
CA GLU A 236 -18.23 12.72 -21.64
C GLU A 236 -18.82 12.40 -23.03
N GLU A 237 -19.43 13.37 -23.70
CA GLU A 237 -20.16 13.20 -24.98
C GLU A 237 -19.28 12.64 -26.12
N ALA A 238 -17.98 12.96 -26.12
CA ALA A 238 -17.05 12.48 -27.15
C ALA A 238 -16.51 11.07 -26.89
N HIS A 239 -16.75 10.51 -25.71
CA HIS A 239 -16.22 9.23 -25.25
C HIS A 239 -16.45 8.11 -26.25
N LYS A 240 -15.36 7.40 -26.54
CA LYS A 240 -15.36 6.18 -27.33
C LYS A 240 -14.86 5.03 -26.51
N THR A 241 -15.55 3.91 -26.58
CA THR A 241 -15.19 2.69 -25.88
C THR A 241 -15.26 1.49 -26.78
N LEU A 242 -14.41 0.51 -26.52
CA LEU A 242 -14.51 -0.85 -27.04
C LEU A 242 -14.39 -1.79 -25.85
N ASN A 243 -15.39 -2.59 -25.62
CA ASN A 243 -15.43 -3.60 -24.58
C ASN A 243 -15.35 -4.98 -25.21
N HIS A 244 -14.53 -5.85 -24.61
CA HIS A 244 -14.37 -7.24 -25.06
C HIS A 244 -14.52 -8.19 -23.88
N PRO A 245 -15.75 -8.55 -23.48
CA PRO A 245 -15.98 -9.54 -22.43
C PRO A 245 -15.58 -10.94 -22.91
N ILE A 246 -15.01 -11.73 -21.99
CA ILE A 246 -14.51 -13.08 -22.27
C ILE A 246 -14.90 -14.00 -21.12
N ASP A 247 -15.33 -15.22 -21.44
CA ASP A 247 -15.60 -16.26 -20.48
C ASP A 247 -14.39 -17.20 -20.35
N ILE A 248 -13.78 -17.23 -19.18
CA ILE A 248 -12.64 -18.09 -18.85
C ILE A 248 -12.98 -18.90 -17.60
N PRO A 249 -13.42 -20.16 -17.75
CA PRO A 249 -13.73 -21.01 -16.60
C PRO A 249 -12.53 -21.16 -15.67
N GLY A 250 -12.72 -20.92 -14.37
CA GLY A 250 -11.68 -21.03 -13.36
C GLY A 250 -10.87 -19.75 -13.13
N ILE A 251 -11.11 -18.66 -13.86
CA ILE A 251 -10.35 -17.40 -13.72
C ILE A 251 -10.47 -16.78 -12.32
N TYR A 252 -11.51 -17.12 -11.58
CA TYR A 252 -11.76 -16.70 -10.20
C TYR A 252 -11.49 -17.81 -9.18
N ASP A 253 -10.85 -18.90 -9.56
CA ASP A 253 -10.34 -19.86 -8.58
C ASP A 253 -9.16 -19.22 -7.80
N ASP A 254 -8.73 -19.84 -6.69
CA ASP A 254 -7.62 -19.29 -5.88
C ASP A 254 -6.25 -19.62 -6.52
N ALA A 255 -6.14 -19.52 -7.84
CA ALA A 255 -4.92 -19.71 -8.59
C ALA A 255 -4.32 -18.39 -9.07
N TRP A 256 -3.02 -18.42 -9.35
CA TRP A 256 -2.31 -17.33 -9.97
C TRP A 256 -2.47 -17.41 -11.50
N HIS A 257 -3.01 -16.36 -12.11
CA HIS A 257 -3.13 -16.17 -13.54
C HIS A 257 -2.21 -15.08 -14.05
N THR A 258 -1.80 -15.13 -15.31
CA THR A 258 -1.07 -14.06 -15.97
C THR A 258 -1.98 -13.26 -16.89
N PHE A 259 -1.90 -11.94 -16.78
CA PHE A 259 -2.62 -11.01 -17.65
C PHE A 259 -1.60 -10.11 -18.34
N ALA A 260 -1.60 -10.14 -19.67
CA ALA A 260 -0.59 -9.41 -20.41
C ALA A 260 -1.14 -8.65 -21.63
N LEU A 261 -0.39 -7.62 -22.00
CA LEU A 261 -0.59 -6.79 -23.18
C LEU A 261 0.72 -6.70 -23.96
N GLU A 262 0.70 -7.07 -25.23
CA GLU A 262 1.70 -6.64 -26.18
C GLU A 262 1.15 -5.41 -26.92
N TRP A 263 1.71 -4.26 -26.59
CA TRP A 263 1.37 -2.98 -27.21
C TRP A 263 2.45 -2.61 -28.21
N THR A 264 2.07 -2.54 -29.47
CA THR A 264 2.94 -2.23 -30.61
C THR A 264 2.51 -0.93 -31.30
N PRO A 265 3.29 -0.38 -32.22
CA PRO A 265 2.85 0.74 -33.05
C PRO A 265 1.55 0.48 -33.82
N GLU A 266 1.26 -0.77 -34.18
CA GLU A 266 0.06 -1.15 -34.92
C GLU A 266 -1.18 -1.31 -34.02
N GLY A 267 -0.99 -1.52 -32.69
CA GLY A 267 -2.07 -1.68 -31.72
C GLY A 267 -1.78 -2.69 -30.61
N TYR A 268 -2.77 -3.43 -30.18
CA TYR A 268 -2.79 -4.19 -28.96
C TYR A 268 -3.11 -5.66 -29.18
N TYR A 269 -2.41 -6.54 -28.45
CA TYR A 269 -2.64 -7.96 -28.36
C TYR A 269 -2.72 -8.32 -26.88
N PHE A 270 -3.87 -8.83 -26.44
CA PHE A 270 -4.14 -9.15 -25.05
C PHE A 270 -4.00 -10.64 -24.82
N TYR A 271 -3.44 -11.03 -23.67
CA TYR A 271 -3.20 -12.43 -23.33
C TYR A 271 -3.66 -12.72 -21.91
N ILE A 272 -4.24 -13.89 -21.70
CA ILE A 272 -4.50 -14.48 -20.39
C ILE A 272 -3.85 -15.86 -20.38
N ASP A 273 -3.01 -16.12 -19.38
CA ASP A 273 -2.23 -17.37 -19.23
C ASP A 273 -1.43 -17.75 -20.50
N GLY A 274 -0.95 -16.73 -21.22
CA GLY A 274 -0.16 -16.86 -22.44
C GLY A 274 -0.96 -17.10 -23.71
N GLU A 275 -2.27 -17.25 -23.65
CA GLU A 275 -3.16 -17.40 -24.81
C GLU A 275 -3.68 -16.02 -25.25
N GLU A 276 -3.62 -15.73 -26.58
CA GLU A 276 -4.18 -14.49 -27.13
C GLU A 276 -5.71 -14.50 -27.00
N THR A 277 -6.25 -13.52 -26.30
CA THR A 277 -7.68 -13.41 -26.00
C THR A 277 -8.35 -12.30 -26.79
N TRP A 278 -7.61 -11.25 -27.16
CA TRP A 278 -8.12 -10.16 -27.98
C TRP A 278 -7.01 -9.48 -28.75
N LYS A 279 -7.36 -8.93 -29.91
CA LYS A 279 -6.48 -8.11 -30.74
C LYS A 279 -7.23 -6.89 -31.26
N LYS A 280 -6.59 -5.71 -31.13
CA LYS A 280 -7.13 -4.48 -31.67
C LYS A 280 -6.04 -3.62 -32.27
N THR A 281 -6.12 -3.36 -33.59
CA THR A 281 -5.12 -2.60 -34.36
C THR A 281 -5.75 -1.41 -35.10
N GLY A 282 -4.89 -0.58 -35.71
CA GLY A 282 -5.27 0.56 -36.53
C GLY A 282 -5.62 1.78 -35.68
N LYS A 283 -6.68 2.49 -36.02
CA LYS A 283 -7.05 3.80 -35.43
C LYS A 283 -7.20 3.85 -33.90
N TRP A 284 -7.11 2.71 -33.22
CA TRP A 284 -7.12 2.61 -31.76
C TRP A 284 -5.72 2.55 -31.17
N ALA A 285 -4.67 2.44 -32.01
CA ALA A 285 -3.29 2.45 -31.51
C ALA A 285 -2.96 3.82 -30.88
N CYS A 286 -2.48 3.78 -29.65
CA CYS A 286 -1.94 4.94 -28.94
C CYS A 286 -0.44 5.04 -29.17
N HIS A 287 0.09 6.26 -29.23
CA HIS A 287 1.49 6.55 -29.53
C HIS A 287 2.15 7.45 -28.47
N VAL A 288 1.49 7.63 -27.32
CA VAL A 288 2.01 8.42 -26.19
C VAL A 288 2.23 7.55 -24.97
N PRO A 289 3.17 7.91 -24.07
CA PRO A 289 3.43 7.11 -22.89
C PRO A 289 2.22 6.94 -21.99
N CYS A 290 2.04 5.74 -21.45
CA CYS A 290 1.07 5.43 -20.44
C CYS A 290 1.76 4.94 -19.15
N TYR A 291 1.10 5.18 -18.02
CA TYR A 291 1.46 4.64 -16.72
C TYR A 291 0.54 3.49 -16.33
N ALA A 292 1.05 2.59 -15.50
CA ALA A 292 0.27 1.46 -15.00
C ALA A 292 -0.57 1.86 -13.77
N LYS A 293 -1.74 1.23 -13.64
CA LYS A 293 -2.58 1.25 -12.45
C LYS A 293 -2.99 -0.17 -12.08
N LEU A 294 -2.96 -0.45 -10.79
CA LEU A 294 -3.47 -1.67 -10.17
C LEU A 294 -4.52 -1.22 -9.16
N THR A 295 -5.75 -1.64 -9.32
CA THR A 295 -6.87 -1.10 -8.54
C THR A 295 -7.89 -2.17 -8.15
N ALA A 296 -8.48 -2.01 -6.96
CA ALA A 296 -9.75 -2.61 -6.61
C ALA A 296 -10.79 -1.50 -6.51
N ALA A 297 -11.96 -1.69 -7.09
CA ALA A 297 -13.11 -0.81 -6.95
C ALA A 297 -14.32 -1.62 -6.49
N VAL A 298 -15.28 -0.99 -5.81
CA VAL A 298 -16.46 -1.68 -5.27
C VAL A 298 -17.71 -1.04 -5.82
N GLY A 299 -18.69 -1.87 -6.19
CA GLY A 299 -19.98 -1.39 -6.67
C GLY A 299 -20.04 -1.15 -8.17
N GLY A 300 -20.89 -0.19 -8.59
CA GLY A 300 -21.08 0.13 -10.00
C GLY A 300 -21.50 -1.08 -10.82
N TRP A 301 -20.86 -1.28 -11.96
CA TRP A 301 -21.16 -2.42 -12.84
C TRP A 301 -20.67 -3.78 -12.32
N ALA A 302 -19.80 -3.81 -11.29
CA ALA A 302 -19.39 -5.06 -10.63
C ALA A 302 -20.49 -5.62 -9.69
N GLY A 303 -21.56 -4.90 -9.46
CA GLY A 303 -22.66 -5.33 -8.59
C GLY A 303 -22.49 -4.87 -7.14
N THR A 304 -23.05 -5.62 -6.22
CA THR A 304 -23.08 -5.25 -4.80
C THR A 304 -22.23 -6.21 -3.97
N LEU A 305 -21.30 -5.67 -3.20
CA LEU A 305 -20.49 -6.45 -2.25
C LEU A 305 -21.33 -6.76 -1.01
N ASP A 306 -21.32 -8.01 -0.57
CA ASP A 306 -21.83 -8.41 0.75
C ASP A 306 -20.86 -7.90 1.84
N PRO A 307 -21.26 -6.94 2.69
CA PRO A 307 -20.37 -6.37 3.71
C PRO A 307 -19.88 -7.40 4.74
N SER A 308 -20.54 -8.54 4.89
CA SER A 308 -20.09 -9.62 5.79
C SER A 308 -18.81 -10.32 5.31
N LEU A 309 -18.41 -10.12 4.04
CA LEU A 309 -17.19 -10.68 3.47
C LEU A 309 -15.96 -9.83 3.75
N THR A 310 -16.13 -8.56 4.20
CA THR A 310 -14.99 -7.68 4.49
C THR A 310 -14.33 -7.99 5.84
N PRO A 311 -12.98 -7.85 5.99
CA PRO A 311 -12.04 -7.53 4.93
C PRO A 311 -11.86 -8.65 3.92
N VAL A 312 -11.70 -8.30 2.63
CA VAL A 312 -11.49 -9.26 1.54
C VAL A 312 -10.37 -8.77 0.62
N TYR A 313 -9.64 -9.69 0.01
CA TYR A 313 -8.66 -9.35 -1.02
C TYR A 313 -9.40 -8.96 -2.30
N GLY A 314 -9.28 -7.69 -2.68
CA GLY A 314 -9.82 -7.18 -3.94
C GLY A 314 -8.98 -7.61 -5.14
N MET A 315 -7.66 -7.68 -5.00
CA MET A 315 -6.72 -8.31 -5.93
C MET A 315 -5.42 -8.63 -5.19
N GLN A 316 -4.77 -9.73 -5.55
CA GLN A 316 -3.41 -10.03 -5.09
C GLN A 316 -2.50 -10.06 -6.32
N VAL A 317 -1.34 -9.38 -6.27
CA VAL A 317 -0.40 -9.32 -7.41
C VAL A 317 0.97 -9.82 -6.96
N ASP A 318 1.45 -10.89 -7.61
CA ASP A 318 2.76 -11.50 -7.36
C ASP A 318 3.90 -10.66 -7.99
N TYR A 319 3.69 -10.21 -9.22
CA TYR A 319 4.62 -9.31 -9.89
C TYR A 319 3.96 -8.49 -10.99
N ILE A 320 4.64 -7.41 -11.36
CA ILE A 320 4.49 -6.73 -12.66
C ILE A 320 5.84 -6.72 -13.38
N LYS A 321 5.82 -6.96 -14.69
CA LYS A 321 6.99 -6.90 -15.58
C LYS A 321 6.64 -6.15 -16.85
N VAL A 322 7.52 -5.24 -17.26
CA VAL A 322 7.37 -4.46 -18.49
C VAL A 322 8.64 -4.57 -19.31
N TYR A 323 8.48 -4.85 -20.58
CA TYR A 323 9.60 -5.10 -21.50
C TYR A 323 9.46 -4.26 -22.77
N LEU A 324 10.58 -4.02 -23.43
CA LEU A 324 10.65 -3.55 -24.83
C LEU A 324 11.40 -4.58 -25.68
N PRO A 325 11.11 -4.67 -26.99
CA PRO A 325 11.96 -5.41 -27.90
C PRO A 325 13.40 -4.91 -27.86
N VAL A 326 14.37 -5.83 -27.87
CA VAL A 326 15.77 -5.45 -27.98
C VAL A 326 15.99 -4.71 -29.31
N GLY A 327 16.43 -3.44 -29.21
CA GLY A 327 16.53 -2.56 -30.36
C GLY A 327 15.31 -1.65 -30.60
N GLY A 328 14.25 -1.80 -29.79
CA GLY A 328 13.02 -1.00 -29.89
C GLY A 328 12.10 -1.44 -31.04
N TYR A 329 11.01 -0.68 -31.24
CA TYR A 329 10.15 -0.81 -32.42
C TYR A 329 10.68 0.08 -33.55
N ASP A 330 10.62 -0.39 -34.79
CA ASP A 330 10.87 0.43 -35.98
C ASP A 330 9.65 1.35 -36.18
N ILE A 331 9.77 2.58 -35.70
CA ILE A 331 8.77 3.65 -35.88
C ILE A 331 9.17 4.60 -37.03
N SER A 332 9.80 4.08 -38.08
CA SER A 332 10.07 4.89 -39.26
C SER A 332 8.74 5.47 -39.77
N GLU A 333 8.66 6.81 -39.78
CA GLU A 333 7.51 7.60 -40.19
C GLU A 333 6.95 7.12 -41.55
N GLU A 334 5.70 6.59 -41.55
CA GLU A 334 4.89 6.52 -42.77
C GLU A 334 4.08 7.82 -42.96
#